data_2a2d586ba4b544251d0234c8672cb268
#
_entry.id   2a2d586ba4b544251d0234c8672cb268
#
_cell.length_a   1.000
_cell.length_b   1.000
_cell.length_c   1.000
_cell.angle_alpha   90.00
_cell.angle_beta   90.00
_cell.angle_gamma   90.00
#
_symmetry.space_group_name_H-M   'P 1'
#
loop_
_entity.id
_entity.type
_entity.pdbx_description
1 polymer ?
#
loop_
_entity_poly.entity_id
_entity_poly.type
_entity_poly.pdbx_seq_one_letter_code
_entity_poly.pdbx_strand_id
1 'polypeptide(L)'
;MKCQLAQVTDAPEAIRTLKRFVADQALSERRNGREVTPTGKRVAIVGSGPAGLTAAYTLARQGHRSTVFEALPEPGGMMRTGIPAYRLPPEILAAEIEEIKRAGVEVKTAERIESLDRLLAEGYDAVFLALGAHRGVRMGIDGEDSPGVIDALSYLRRVNMGKCPTAGKYVAVIGVGNAAVDAARTALRLGAKEVTVVYRRTRAEMRANPEEVSEALSEGVKIVFLAAPSRIVTKDGRLAMECLRTMPGSRDAAPPKSIEGSEFTVEAETIIVAVGQEPEVPAGFPLSLTGRTIATAPDSMATSKAGVFAGADCVTGPSSVIEAIAAGRQAAIAIDRYLGGSGAIEERLAPPEEAMTPVKENYPSPTAIRNQIPLLPVAERLKGFPLVELPLSPETAVREANRCLRCDLPIVVEEANCRWCFVCQLVCSLRFEGAFDTSKAAIKLLPVVNAAGNRDVRISFDDKCDGCGLCVRYCPYGALTRGSSAGSNEH
;
A
#
# COMPACT_ATOMS: atom_id res chain seq x y z
N MET A 1 -3.94 -11.18 7.89
CA MET A 1 -5.31 -11.54 8.37
C MET A 1 -6.33 -10.75 7.54
N LYS A 2 -7.34 -11.39 6.97
CA LYS A 2 -8.40 -10.69 6.22
C LYS A 2 -9.48 -10.24 7.21
N CYS A 3 -10.07 -9.05 6.97
CA CYS A 3 -11.17 -8.55 7.79
C CYS A 3 -12.36 -9.51 7.74
N GLN A 4 -12.75 -10.09 8.87
CA GLN A 4 -13.87 -11.05 8.96
C GLN A 4 -15.21 -10.44 8.54
N LEU A 5 -15.35 -9.12 8.70
CA LEU A 5 -16.55 -8.41 8.27
C LEU A 5 -16.81 -8.53 6.76
N ALA A 6 -15.75 -8.69 5.95
CA ALA A 6 -15.87 -8.92 4.51
C ALA A 6 -16.61 -10.23 4.18
N GLN A 7 -16.49 -11.25 5.04
CA GLN A 7 -17.17 -12.54 4.83
C GLN A 7 -18.64 -12.53 5.24
N VAL A 8 -19.03 -11.54 6.04
CA VAL A 8 -20.38 -11.45 6.62
C VAL A 8 -21.26 -10.46 5.86
N THR A 9 -20.70 -9.34 5.43
CA THR A 9 -21.44 -8.21 4.87
C THR A 9 -20.99 -7.82 3.47
N ASP A 10 -19.97 -8.49 2.92
CA ASP A 10 -19.25 -8.08 1.70
C ASP A 10 -18.69 -6.64 1.75
N ALA A 11 -18.67 -6.05 2.93
CA ALA A 11 -18.25 -4.67 3.18
C ALA A 11 -17.21 -4.62 4.32
N PRO A 12 -15.93 -4.93 4.04
CA PRO A 12 -14.86 -4.89 5.04
C PRO A 12 -14.75 -3.49 5.65
N GLU A 13 -14.22 -3.41 6.86
CA GLU A 13 -13.94 -2.14 7.51
C GLU A 13 -12.98 -1.29 6.66
N ALA A 14 -13.20 0.03 6.67
CA ALA A 14 -12.39 0.98 5.90
C ALA A 14 -11.05 1.28 6.60
N ILE A 15 -10.23 0.25 6.86
CA ILE A 15 -8.99 0.33 7.63
C ILE A 15 -8.04 1.38 7.07
N ARG A 16 -7.88 1.47 5.73
CA ARG A 16 -7.02 2.48 5.09
C ARG A 16 -7.44 3.90 5.48
N THR A 17 -8.73 4.17 5.45
CA THR A 17 -9.30 5.49 5.75
C THR A 17 -9.20 5.82 7.24
N LEU A 18 -9.44 4.84 8.11
CA LEU A 18 -9.27 5.00 9.56
C LEU A 18 -7.81 5.25 9.94
N LYS A 19 -6.86 4.50 9.34
CA LYS A 19 -5.42 4.76 9.54
C LYS A 19 -5.04 6.18 9.14
N ARG A 20 -5.55 6.65 7.99
CA ARG A 20 -5.33 8.02 7.56
C ARG A 20 -5.89 9.03 8.55
N PHE A 21 -7.15 8.84 8.99
CA PHE A 21 -7.77 9.73 9.99
C PHE A 21 -6.90 9.86 11.25
N VAL A 22 -6.43 8.74 11.80
CA VAL A 22 -5.55 8.74 12.97
C VAL A 22 -4.21 9.43 12.69
N ALA A 23 -3.60 9.17 11.51
CA ALA A 23 -2.35 9.81 11.12
C ALA A 23 -2.51 11.33 10.98
N ASP A 24 -3.60 11.79 10.34
CA ASP A 24 -3.89 13.21 10.17
C ASP A 24 -4.05 13.92 11.55
N GLN A 25 -4.66 13.26 12.54
CA GLN A 25 -4.77 13.79 13.91
C GLN A 25 -3.40 13.82 14.62
N ALA A 26 -2.58 12.79 14.43
CA ALA A 26 -1.28 12.66 15.09
C ALA A 26 -0.18 13.56 14.50
N LEU A 27 -0.37 14.11 13.29
CA LEU A 27 0.61 15.02 12.66
C LEU A 27 0.94 16.27 13.50
N SER A 28 0.00 16.71 14.35
CA SER A 28 0.19 17.84 15.27
C SER A 28 0.86 17.46 16.58
N GLU A 29 0.94 16.17 16.89
CA GLU A 29 1.51 15.68 18.14
C GLU A 29 3.04 15.52 18.00
N ARG A 30 3.79 16.29 18.77
CA ARG A 30 5.25 16.13 18.85
C ARG A 30 5.57 14.81 19.56
N ARG A 31 6.16 13.87 18.84
CA ARG A 31 6.72 12.66 19.43
C ARG A 31 8.06 13.01 20.09
N ASN A 32 8.13 12.92 21.40
CA ASN A 32 9.40 13.01 22.11
C ASN A 32 10.29 11.85 21.67
N GLY A 33 11.49 12.17 21.15
CA GLY A 33 12.47 11.16 20.79
C GLY A 33 12.84 10.31 22.00
N ARG A 34 12.87 9.00 21.83
CA ARG A 34 13.42 8.09 22.84
C ARG A 34 14.94 8.24 22.83
N GLU A 35 15.55 8.41 24.00
CA GLU A 35 17.01 8.31 24.12
C GLU A 35 17.46 6.91 23.71
N VAL A 36 18.38 6.85 22.75
CA VAL A 36 18.91 5.61 22.21
C VAL A 36 20.41 5.58 22.46
N THR A 37 20.91 4.47 22.99
CA THR A 37 22.36 4.28 23.23
C THR A 37 23.07 4.13 21.88
N PRO A 38 24.05 4.99 21.54
CA PRO A 38 24.77 4.87 20.28
C PRO A 38 25.59 3.58 20.22
N THR A 39 25.52 2.88 19.10
CA THR A 39 26.32 1.66 18.84
C THR A 39 27.71 1.97 18.29
N GLY A 40 27.96 3.21 17.89
CA GLY A 40 29.18 3.61 17.19
C GLY A 40 29.23 3.22 15.72
N LYS A 41 28.26 2.45 15.22
CA LYS A 41 28.19 1.96 13.85
C LYS A 41 27.57 2.98 12.90
N ARG A 42 28.09 3.04 11.66
CA ARG A 42 27.64 3.96 10.60
C ARG A 42 27.04 3.20 9.43
N VAL A 43 25.85 3.54 9.01
CA VAL A 43 25.17 2.92 7.88
C VAL A 43 24.87 3.96 6.82
N ALA A 44 25.32 3.69 5.57
CA ALA A 44 24.93 4.47 4.41
C ALA A 44 23.68 3.87 3.75
N ILE A 45 22.71 4.70 3.43
CA ILE A 45 21.49 4.30 2.73
C ILE A 45 21.46 5.05 1.39
N VAL A 46 21.43 4.34 0.27
CA VAL A 46 21.41 4.93 -1.07
C VAL A 46 19.99 4.91 -1.62
N GLY A 47 19.35 6.07 -1.65
CA GLY A 47 17.97 6.31 -2.03
C GLY A 47 17.08 6.64 -0.86
N SER A 48 16.31 7.73 -0.98
CA SER A 48 15.39 8.26 0.03
C SER A 48 13.94 7.89 -0.24
N GLY A 49 13.68 6.80 -0.98
CA GLY A 49 12.35 6.23 -1.15
C GLY A 49 11.82 5.63 0.17
N PRO A 50 10.58 5.09 0.18
CA PRO A 50 9.98 4.55 1.40
C PRO A 50 10.83 3.45 2.06
N ALA A 51 11.52 2.62 1.28
CA ALA A 51 12.41 1.59 1.83
C ALA A 51 13.63 2.20 2.54
N GLY A 52 14.31 3.14 1.89
CA GLY A 52 15.51 3.78 2.44
C GLY A 52 15.20 4.61 3.69
N LEU A 53 14.14 5.41 3.66
CA LEU A 53 13.71 6.20 4.82
C LEU A 53 13.30 5.32 6.00
N THR A 54 12.58 4.22 5.75
CA THR A 54 12.17 3.27 6.79
C THR A 54 13.39 2.56 7.40
N ALA A 55 14.33 2.11 6.57
CA ALA A 55 15.56 1.48 7.06
C ALA A 55 16.39 2.47 7.90
N ALA A 56 16.56 3.70 7.42
CA ALA A 56 17.30 4.74 8.13
C ALA A 56 16.69 5.05 9.51
N TYR A 57 15.38 5.27 9.55
CA TYR A 57 14.63 5.50 10.78
C TYR A 57 14.77 4.35 11.76
N THR A 58 14.57 3.11 11.28
CA THR A 58 14.64 1.92 12.12
C THR A 58 16.04 1.73 12.69
N LEU A 59 17.09 1.87 11.88
CA LEU A 59 18.49 1.75 12.31
C LEU A 59 18.88 2.87 13.29
N ALA A 60 18.45 4.10 13.07
CA ALA A 60 18.67 5.20 14.00
C ALA A 60 18.06 4.89 15.41
N ARG A 61 16.87 4.29 15.42
CA ARG A 61 16.23 3.85 16.67
C ARG A 61 16.92 2.65 17.36
N GLN A 62 17.78 1.93 16.65
CA GLN A 62 18.68 0.90 17.19
C GLN A 62 20.04 1.47 17.63
N GLY A 63 20.25 2.77 17.50
CA GLY A 63 21.49 3.45 17.90
C GLY A 63 22.56 3.52 16.81
N HIS A 64 22.26 3.11 15.58
CA HIS A 64 23.19 3.26 14.46
C HIS A 64 23.11 4.66 13.85
N ARG A 65 24.25 5.21 13.46
CA ARG A 65 24.31 6.48 12.76
C ARG A 65 23.96 6.28 11.27
N SER A 66 22.75 6.68 10.88
CA SER A 66 22.23 6.48 9.53
C SER A 66 22.35 7.74 8.69
N THR A 67 22.96 7.64 7.49
CA THR A 67 23.03 8.71 6.49
C THR A 67 22.36 8.25 5.21
N VAL A 68 21.34 8.98 4.77
CA VAL A 68 20.62 8.75 3.51
C VAL A 68 21.20 9.65 2.42
N PHE A 69 21.60 9.06 1.30
CA PHE A 69 22.07 9.75 0.11
C PHE A 69 20.99 9.74 -0.96
N GLU A 70 20.56 10.89 -1.42
CA GLU A 70 19.54 11.08 -2.43
C GLU A 70 20.11 11.81 -3.65
N ALA A 71 19.95 11.23 -4.84
CA ALA A 71 20.44 11.81 -6.08
C ALA A 71 19.65 13.06 -6.53
N LEU A 72 18.39 13.18 -6.10
CA LEU A 72 17.52 14.30 -6.42
C LEU A 72 17.64 15.42 -5.38
N PRO A 73 17.21 16.66 -5.73
CA PRO A 73 17.26 17.78 -4.80
C PRO A 73 16.34 17.62 -3.59
N GLU A 74 15.29 16.81 -3.70
CA GLU A 74 14.32 16.59 -2.64
C GLU A 74 14.20 15.10 -2.32
N PRO A 75 14.09 14.74 -1.01
CA PRO A 75 13.92 13.37 -0.59
C PRO A 75 12.47 12.88 -0.74
N GLY A 76 12.29 11.57 -0.76
CA GLY A 76 10.97 10.92 -0.81
C GLY A 76 10.82 9.90 -1.94
N GLY A 77 11.81 9.81 -2.85
CA GLY A 77 11.80 8.86 -3.95
C GLY A 77 10.52 8.93 -4.79
N MET A 78 9.92 7.78 -5.10
CA MET A 78 8.70 7.70 -5.93
C MET A 78 7.48 8.35 -5.26
N MET A 79 7.44 8.46 -3.94
CA MET A 79 6.37 9.19 -3.24
C MET A 79 6.41 10.69 -3.60
N ARG A 80 7.61 11.26 -3.80
CA ARG A 80 7.80 12.66 -4.21
C ARG A 80 7.66 12.84 -5.71
N THR A 81 8.23 11.95 -6.50
CA THR A 81 8.37 12.15 -7.95
C THR A 81 7.27 11.50 -8.78
N GLY A 82 6.63 10.45 -8.27
CA GLY A 82 5.66 9.65 -9.03
C GLY A 82 4.21 9.84 -8.58
N ILE A 83 3.95 9.95 -7.27
CA ILE A 83 2.59 10.12 -6.77
C ILE A 83 2.16 11.59 -6.88
N PRO A 84 1.05 11.89 -7.59
CA PRO A 84 0.58 13.26 -7.73
C PRO A 84 0.11 13.89 -6.41
N ALA A 85 0.24 15.22 -6.28
CA ALA A 85 -0.13 15.97 -5.09
C ALA A 85 -1.62 15.82 -4.69
N TYR A 86 -2.51 15.58 -5.64
CA TYR A 86 -3.92 15.34 -5.35
C TYR A 86 -4.22 14.00 -4.63
N ARG A 87 -3.20 13.11 -4.54
CA ARG A 87 -3.25 11.85 -3.78
C ARG A 87 -2.38 11.91 -2.52
N LEU A 88 -1.17 12.45 -2.65
CA LEU A 88 -0.23 12.61 -1.54
C LEU A 88 0.27 14.07 -1.53
N PRO A 89 -0.31 14.92 -0.70
CA PRO A 89 0.15 16.30 -0.55
C PRO A 89 1.63 16.37 -0.17
N PRO A 90 2.43 17.21 -0.84
CA PRO A 90 3.88 17.32 -0.58
C PRO A 90 4.23 17.67 0.86
N GLU A 91 3.38 18.47 1.53
CA GLU A 91 3.55 18.89 2.92
C GLU A 91 3.43 17.72 3.91
N ILE A 92 2.57 16.73 3.63
CA ILE A 92 2.44 15.52 4.46
C ILE A 92 3.72 14.70 4.36
N LEU A 93 4.22 14.46 3.14
CA LEU A 93 5.47 13.74 2.94
C LEU A 93 6.66 14.48 3.57
N ALA A 94 6.70 15.81 3.47
CA ALA A 94 7.75 16.61 4.08
C ALA A 94 7.72 16.50 5.60
N ALA A 95 6.54 16.57 6.23
CA ALA A 95 6.39 16.43 7.68
C ALA A 95 6.88 15.06 8.18
N GLU A 96 6.53 13.97 7.49
CA GLU A 96 7.00 12.62 7.82
C GLU A 96 8.54 12.49 7.69
N ILE A 97 9.14 13.07 6.66
CA ILE A 97 10.60 13.08 6.48
C ILE A 97 11.29 13.88 7.59
N GLU A 98 10.72 14.99 8.02
CA GLU A 98 11.26 15.77 9.15
C GLU A 98 11.20 14.99 10.47
N GLU A 99 10.18 14.17 10.71
CA GLU A 99 10.15 13.26 11.87
C GLU A 99 11.29 12.23 11.81
N ILE A 100 11.57 11.69 10.61
CA ILE A 100 12.68 10.75 10.41
C ILE A 100 14.03 11.44 10.71
N LYS A 101 14.23 12.68 10.26
CA LYS A 101 15.42 13.47 10.59
C LYS A 101 15.56 13.75 12.08
N ARG A 102 14.45 14.07 12.77
CA ARG A 102 14.45 14.27 14.24
C ARG A 102 14.83 13.01 15.01
N ALA A 103 14.62 11.83 14.45
CA ALA A 103 15.10 10.57 15.02
C ALA A 103 16.62 10.38 14.88
N GLY A 104 17.36 11.35 14.33
CA GLY A 104 18.81 11.33 14.20
C GLY A 104 19.31 10.87 12.84
N VAL A 105 18.43 10.77 11.83
CA VAL A 105 18.83 10.42 10.46
C VAL A 105 19.37 11.66 9.72
N GLU A 106 20.58 11.56 9.19
CA GLU A 106 21.14 12.54 8.28
C GLU A 106 20.64 12.29 6.85
N VAL A 107 20.16 13.31 6.15
CA VAL A 107 19.70 13.19 4.74
C VAL A 107 20.49 14.18 3.88
N LYS A 108 21.23 13.64 2.91
CA LYS A 108 22.02 14.40 1.92
C LYS A 108 21.35 14.29 0.57
N THR A 109 20.86 15.42 0.07
CA THR A 109 20.19 15.52 -1.23
C THR A 109 21.13 16.04 -2.30
N ALA A 110 20.77 15.86 -3.58
CA ALA A 110 21.60 16.18 -4.74
C ALA A 110 22.99 15.48 -4.71
N GLU A 111 23.06 14.34 -4.02
CA GLU A 111 24.29 13.54 -3.87
C GLU A 111 24.07 12.14 -4.46
N ARG A 112 24.49 11.96 -5.70
CA ARG A 112 24.45 10.67 -6.40
C ARG A 112 25.66 9.83 -6.02
N ILE A 113 25.42 8.61 -5.56
CA ILE A 113 26.48 7.64 -5.26
C ILE A 113 26.81 6.84 -6.53
N GLU A 114 28.07 6.93 -6.93
CA GLU A 114 28.60 6.25 -8.13
C GLU A 114 29.53 5.06 -7.75
N SER A 115 29.98 4.99 -6.49
CA SER A 115 30.91 3.94 -6.03
C SER A 115 30.56 3.48 -4.61
N LEU A 116 30.38 2.19 -4.45
CA LEU A 116 30.19 1.54 -3.13
C LEU A 116 31.50 1.47 -2.34
N ASP A 117 32.62 1.27 -3.03
CA ASP A 117 33.95 1.23 -2.39
C ASP A 117 34.30 2.55 -1.72
N ARG A 118 33.88 3.67 -2.32
CA ARG A 118 34.04 4.98 -1.72
C ARG A 118 33.33 5.09 -0.39
N LEU A 119 32.05 4.67 -0.30
CA LEU A 119 31.28 4.70 0.96
C LEU A 119 31.95 3.85 2.04
N LEU A 120 32.38 2.64 1.70
CA LEU A 120 33.07 1.76 2.65
C LEU A 120 34.40 2.37 3.11
N ALA A 121 35.18 2.99 2.20
CA ALA A 121 36.43 3.70 2.51
C ALA A 121 36.20 4.96 3.37
N GLU A 122 35.05 5.62 3.28
CA GLU A 122 34.65 6.75 4.12
C GLU A 122 34.22 6.29 5.55
N GLY A 123 34.30 4.99 5.84
CA GLY A 123 34.09 4.41 7.17
C GLY A 123 32.62 4.09 7.48
N TYR A 124 31.79 3.85 6.47
CA TYR A 124 30.49 3.22 6.68
C TYR A 124 30.68 1.71 6.89
N ASP A 125 30.11 1.18 7.98
CA ASP A 125 30.20 -0.24 8.35
C ASP A 125 29.28 -1.13 7.50
N ALA A 126 28.20 -0.55 6.98
CA ALA A 126 27.24 -1.20 6.06
C ALA A 126 26.63 -0.20 5.09
N VAL A 127 26.16 -0.72 3.93
CA VAL A 127 25.47 0.05 2.90
C VAL A 127 24.15 -0.63 2.57
N PHE A 128 23.05 0.12 2.52
CA PHE A 128 21.76 -0.34 2.04
C PHE A 128 21.38 0.34 0.72
N LEU A 129 21.12 -0.45 -0.30
CA LEU A 129 20.70 0.01 -1.63
C LEU A 129 19.18 -0.03 -1.73
N ALA A 130 18.55 1.13 -1.75
CA ALA A 130 17.12 1.35 -1.88
C ALA A 130 16.82 2.19 -3.14
N LEU A 131 17.43 1.78 -4.28
CA LEU A 131 17.46 2.57 -5.52
C LEU A 131 16.09 2.74 -6.19
N GLY A 132 15.12 1.88 -5.86
CA GLY A 132 13.81 1.87 -6.49
C GLY A 132 13.86 1.41 -7.95
N ALA A 133 12.80 1.75 -8.73
CA ALA A 133 12.68 1.49 -10.16
C ALA A 133 12.25 2.78 -10.87
N HIS A 134 13.21 3.59 -11.27
CA HIS A 134 13.00 4.95 -11.76
C HIS A 134 13.05 5.11 -13.28
N ARG A 135 13.28 4.03 -14.03
CA ARG A 135 13.31 4.03 -15.49
C ARG A 135 12.05 3.41 -16.06
N GLY A 136 11.37 4.10 -16.98
CA GLY A 136 10.25 3.55 -17.74
C GLY A 136 10.71 2.44 -18.70
N VAL A 137 9.92 1.38 -18.80
CA VAL A 137 10.14 0.31 -19.80
C VAL A 137 9.69 0.79 -21.17
N ARG A 138 10.49 0.53 -22.18
CA ARG A 138 10.18 0.85 -23.58
C ARG A 138 9.27 -0.22 -24.18
N MET A 139 8.43 0.21 -25.12
CA MET A 139 7.55 -0.70 -25.87
C MET A 139 8.30 -1.46 -26.97
N GLY A 140 9.34 -0.87 -27.53
CA GLY A 140 10.10 -1.42 -28.66
C GLY A 140 9.35 -1.35 -30.00
N ILE A 141 8.55 -0.31 -30.20
CA ILE A 141 7.82 -0.06 -31.44
C ILE A 141 8.40 1.12 -32.21
N ASP A 142 8.18 1.15 -33.53
CA ASP A 142 8.63 2.24 -34.36
C ASP A 142 7.97 3.55 -33.96
N GLY A 143 8.76 4.62 -33.95
CA GLY A 143 8.31 5.96 -33.56
C GLY A 143 8.22 6.23 -32.06
N GLU A 144 8.62 5.30 -31.20
CA GLU A 144 8.62 5.51 -29.76
C GLU A 144 9.54 6.67 -29.29
N ASP A 145 10.57 6.99 -30.08
CA ASP A 145 11.50 8.09 -29.80
C ASP A 145 11.05 9.44 -30.38
N SER A 146 9.86 9.53 -30.96
CA SER A 146 9.33 10.76 -31.55
C SER A 146 9.15 11.87 -30.53
N PRO A 147 9.42 13.14 -30.89
CA PRO A 147 9.09 14.27 -30.03
C PRO A 147 7.61 14.24 -29.62
N GLY A 148 7.32 14.38 -28.32
CA GLY A 148 5.97 14.27 -27.77
C GLY A 148 5.64 12.90 -27.20
N VAL A 149 6.52 11.89 -27.35
CA VAL A 149 6.44 10.62 -26.63
C VAL A 149 7.30 10.71 -25.37
N ILE A 150 6.73 10.36 -24.23
CA ILE A 150 7.41 10.44 -22.93
C ILE A 150 7.00 9.26 -22.05
N ASP A 151 7.91 8.72 -21.25
CA ASP A 151 7.54 7.74 -20.23
C ASP A 151 6.79 8.39 -19.05
N ALA A 152 5.88 7.63 -18.42
CA ALA A 152 5.01 8.14 -17.36
C ALA A 152 5.78 8.64 -16.13
N LEU A 153 6.91 8.01 -15.78
CA LEU A 153 7.68 8.42 -14.63
C LEU A 153 8.37 9.77 -14.86
N SER A 154 8.95 9.96 -16.03
CA SER A 154 9.53 11.24 -16.45
C SER A 154 8.48 12.34 -16.53
N TYR A 155 7.28 12.01 -17.03
CA TYR A 155 6.16 12.94 -17.09
C TYR A 155 5.73 13.38 -15.69
N LEU A 156 5.40 12.43 -14.80
CA LEU A 156 4.97 12.71 -13.42
C LEU A 156 6.06 13.43 -12.62
N ARG A 157 7.32 13.01 -12.77
CA ARG A 157 8.46 13.68 -12.12
C ARG A 157 8.56 15.15 -12.52
N ARG A 158 8.43 15.46 -13.81
CA ARG A 158 8.46 16.87 -14.28
C ARG A 158 7.35 17.68 -13.63
N VAL A 159 6.14 17.15 -13.57
CA VAL A 159 4.99 17.83 -12.95
C VAL A 159 5.22 18.03 -11.46
N ASN A 160 5.55 16.97 -10.73
CA ASN A 160 5.70 17.02 -9.28
C ASN A 160 6.91 17.87 -8.82
N MET A 161 7.92 18.02 -9.69
CA MET A 161 9.08 18.89 -9.45
C MET A 161 8.86 20.33 -9.99
N GLY A 162 7.61 20.71 -10.27
CA GLY A 162 7.24 22.08 -10.68
C GLY A 162 7.62 22.44 -12.12
N LYS A 163 8.10 21.50 -12.92
CA LYS A 163 8.41 21.72 -14.35
C LYS A 163 7.19 21.29 -15.18
N CYS A 164 6.10 22.03 -15.11
CA CYS A 164 4.86 21.68 -15.78
C CYS A 164 5.05 21.57 -17.31
N PRO A 165 5.15 20.37 -17.88
CA PRO A 165 5.07 20.21 -19.33
C PRO A 165 3.65 20.53 -19.76
N THR A 166 3.49 21.21 -20.89
CA THR A 166 2.18 21.30 -21.54
C THR A 166 1.82 19.88 -22.02
N ALA A 167 0.75 19.30 -21.48
CA ALA A 167 0.30 17.98 -21.90
C ALA A 167 -0.26 17.96 -23.33
N GLY A 168 -0.54 19.15 -23.89
CA GLY A 168 -1.31 19.27 -25.13
C GLY A 168 -2.82 19.11 -24.89
N LYS A 169 -3.60 19.25 -25.97
CA LYS A 169 -5.07 19.11 -25.89
C LYS A 169 -5.53 17.66 -25.92
N TYR A 170 -4.81 16.82 -26.65
CA TYR A 170 -5.12 15.42 -26.89
C TYR A 170 -3.97 14.56 -26.38
N VAL A 171 -4.23 13.74 -25.38
CA VAL A 171 -3.20 12.90 -24.73
C VAL A 171 -3.60 11.44 -24.83
N ALA A 172 -2.68 10.61 -25.32
CA ALA A 172 -2.82 9.16 -25.25
C ALA A 172 -1.91 8.61 -24.14
N VAL A 173 -2.43 7.70 -23.32
CA VAL A 173 -1.65 7.00 -22.28
C VAL A 173 -1.68 5.51 -22.58
N ILE A 174 -0.52 4.86 -22.56
CA ILE A 174 -0.41 3.43 -22.87
C ILE A 174 -0.16 2.65 -21.60
N GLY A 175 -1.10 1.77 -21.25
CA GLY A 175 -1.03 0.96 -20.02
C GLY A 175 -2.10 1.33 -19.00
N VAL A 176 -2.27 0.50 -17.95
CA VAL A 176 -3.29 0.69 -16.91
C VAL A 176 -2.78 0.27 -15.52
N GLY A 177 -1.51 0.47 -15.23
CA GLY A 177 -1.00 0.48 -13.87
C GLY A 177 -1.34 1.79 -13.16
N ASN A 178 -1.05 1.90 -11.86
CA ASN A 178 -1.27 3.13 -11.10
C ASN A 178 -0.61 4.35 -11.76
N ALA A 179 0.62 4.21 -12.28
CA ALA A 179 1.32 5.30 -12.97
C ALA A 179 0.59 5.79 -14.23
N ALA A 180 -0.10 4.89 -14.97
CA ALA A 180 -0.90 5.27 -16.14
C ALA A 180 -2.13 6.08 -15.72
N VAL A 181 -2.83 5.66 -14.67
CA VAL A 181 -4.00 6.35 -14.11
C VAL A 181 -3.59 7.72 -13.59
N ASP A 182 -2.48 7.78 -12.85
CA ASP A 182 -1.93 9.03 -12.32
C ASP A 182 -1.52 9.99 -13.44
N ALA A 183 -0.86 9.51 -14.49
CA ALA A 183 -0.47 10.32 -15.64
C ALA A 183 -1.70 10.85 -16.41
N ALA A 184 -2.71 10.01 -16.62
CA ALA A 184 -3.95 10.40 -17.30
C ALA A 184 -4.72 11.49 -16.53
N ARG A 185 -4.91 11.30 -15.24
CA ARG A 185 -5.57 12.27 -14.35
C ARG A 185 -4.77 13.57 -14.21
N THR A 186 -3.45 13.46 -14.21
CA THR A 186 -2.54 14.63 -14.21
C THR A 186 -2.66 15.42 -15.51
N ALA A 187 -2.75 14.76 -16.67
CA ALA A 187 -2.92 15.42 -17.95
C ALA A 187 -4.21 16.25 -18.02
N LEU A 188 -5.33 15.72 -17.50
CA LEU A 188 -6.58 16.48 -17.38
C LEU A 188 -6.40 17.75 -16.54
N ARG A 189 -5.71 17.65 -15.39
CA ARG A 189 -5.44 18.79 -14.49
C ARG A 189 -4.53 19.84 -15.11
N LEU A 190 -3.69 19.44 -16.05
CA LEU A 190 -2.85 20.34 -16.84
C LEU A 190 -3.56 20.91 -18.08
N GLY A 191 -4.87 20.68 -18.23
CA GLY A 191 -5.70 21.30 -19.25
C GLY A 191 -5.87 20.49 -20.54
N ALA A 192 -5.53 19.20 -20.55
CA ALA A 192 -5.87 18.33 -21.67
C ALA A 192 -7.41 18.28 -21.85
N LYS A 193 -7.87 18.44 -23.09
CA LYS A 193 -9.31 18.36 -23.42
C LYS A 193 -9.81 16.93 -23.49
N GLU A 194 -8.95 16.04 -23.94
CA GLU A 194 -9.25 14.62 -24.07
C GLU A 194 -8.03 13.79 -23.68
N VAL A 195 -8.25 12.81 -22.82
CA VAL A 195 -7.24 11.84 -22.43
C VAL A 195 -7.78 10.45 -22.70
N THR A 196 -7.07 9.70 -23.56
CA THR A 196 -7.42 8.34 -23.92
C THR A 196 -6.36 7.37 -23.45
N VAL A 197 -6.76 6.45 -22.56
CA VAL A 197 -5.90 5.34 -22.11
C VAL A 197 -6.10 4.15 -23.06
N VAL A 198 -5.02 3.58 -23.56
CA VAL A 198 -5.05 2.39 -24.42
C VAL A 198 -4.52 1.20 -23.65
N TYR A 199 -5.31 0.13 -23.61
CA TYR A 199 -4.99 -1.08 -22.87
C TYR A 199 -5.25 -2.36 -23.64
N ARG A 200 -4.23 -3.22 -23.70
CA ARG A 200 -4.25 -4.46 -24.49
C ARG A 200 -5.10 -5.61 -23.92
N ARG A 201 -5.73 -5.44 -22.76
CA ARG A 201 -6.56 -6.46 -22.09
C ARG A 201 -7.92 -5.89 -21.70
N THR A 202 -8.69 -6.66 -20.94
CA THR A 202 -10.01 -6.29 -20.44
C THR A 202 -9.94 -5.48 -19.14
N ARG A 203 -11.08 -4.87 -18.75
CA ARG A 203 -11.21 -4.14 -17.48
C ARG A 203 -10.91 -5.03 -16.27
N ALA A 204 -11.31 -6.29 -16.29
CA ALA A 204 -11.10 -7.23 -15.19
C ALA A 204 -9.60 -7.54 -14.92
N GLU A 205 -8.75 -7.34 -15.94
CA GLU A 205 -7.32 -7.62 -15.85
C GLU A 205 -6.48 -6.38 -15.50
N MET A 206 -7.11 -5.23 -15.23
CA MET A 206 -6.41 -4.01 -14.82
C MET A 206 -5.67 -4.22 -13.50
N ARG A 207 -4.45 -3.66 -13.42
CA ARG A 207 -3.62 -3.71 -12.21
C ARG A 207 -3.79 -2.51 -11.30
N ALA A 208 -4.31 -1.40 -11.84
CA ALA A 208 -4.58 -0.21 -11.05
C ALA A 208 -5.70 -0.47 -10.04
N ASN A 209 -5.67 0.30 -8.95
CA ASN A 209 -6.72 0.26 -7.93
C ASN A 209 -8.08 0.56 -8.59
N PRO A 210 -9.09 -0.31 -8.43
CA PRO A 210 -10.42 -0.13 -9.03
C PRO A 210 -11.09 1.21 -8.64
N GLU A 211 -10.86 1.71 -7.43
CA GLU A 211 -11.39 2.99 -6.95
C GLU A 211 -10.78 4.14 -7.77
N GLU A 212 -9.46 4.13 -7.98
CA GLU A 212 -8.75 5.15 -8.77
C GLU A 212 -9.11 5.13 -10.26
N VAL A 213 -9.35 3.93 -10.81
CA VAL A 213 -9.86 3.79 -12.18
C VAL A 213 -11.26 4.40 -12.30
N SER A 214 -12.13 4.16 -11.32
CA SER A 214 -13.48 4.73 -11.30
C SER A 214 -13.44 6.26 -11.18
N GLU A 215 -12.53 6.79 -10.39
CA GLU A 215 -12.30 8.23 -10.29
C GLU A 215 -11.79 8.83 -11.60
N ALA A 216 -10.83 8.19 -12.28
CA ALA A 216 -10.33 8.63 -13.58
C ALA A 216 -11.45 8.70 -14.62
N LEU A 217 -12.31 7.68 -14.68
CA LEU A 217 -13.47 7.66 -15.56
C LEU A 217 -14.47 8.78 -15.22
N SER A 218 -14.72 9.03 -13.93
CA SER A 218 -15.59 10.13 -13.47
C SER A 218 -15.03 11.51 -13.82
N GLU A 219 -13.72 11.64 -13.89
CA GLU A 219 -13.01 12.87 -14.30
C GLU A 219 -12.97 13.06 -15.83
N GLY A 220 -13.43 12.08 -16.62
CA GLY A 220 -13.54 12.17 -18.08
C GLY A 220 -12.43 11.46 -18.85
N VAL A 221 -11.58 10.66 -18.20
CA VAL A 221 -10.62 9.79 -18.91
C VAL A 221 -11.37 8.72 -19.69
N LYS A 222 -11.03 8.57 -20.98
CA LYS A 222 -11.53 7.49 -21.84
C LYS A 222 -10.58 6.29 -21.77
N ILE A 223 -11.11 5.08 -21.79
CA ILE A 223 -10.29 3.86 -21.82
C ILE A 223 -10.70 3.01 -23.03
N VAL A 224 -9.74 2.71 -23.89
CA VAL A 224 -9.89 1.79 -25.02
C VAL A 224 -9.28 0.45 -24.62
N PHE A 225 -10.12 -0.51 -24.36
CA PHE A 225 -9.72 -1.89 -24.02
C PHE A 225 -9.44 -2.72 -25.27
N LEU A 226 -8.71 -3.81 -25.09
CA LEU A 226 -8.37 -4.78 -26.14
C LEU A 226 -7.69 -4.08 -27.33
N ALA A 227 -6.74 -3.21 -27.04
CA ALA A 227 -6.00 -2.44 -28.04
C ALA A 227 -4.51 -2.37 -27.65
N ALA A 228 -3.64 -2.71 -28.58
CA ALA A 228 -2.19 -2.63 -28.41
C ALA A 228 -1.60 -1.69 -29.47
N PRO A 229 -0.71 -0.76 -29.11
CA PRO A 229 0.00 0.07 -30.07
C PRO A 229 0.94 -0.80 -30.91
N SER A 230 1.03 -0.52 -32.22
CA SER A 230 1.92 -1.17 -33.16
C SER A 230 3.04 -0.26 -33.65
N ARG A 231 2.73 1.00 -33.88
CA ARG A 231 3.72 2.04 -34.22
C ARG A 231 3.19 3.43 -33.95
N ILE A 232 4.08 4.40 -33.86
CA ILE A 232 3.77 5.82 -33.74
C ILE A 232 4.32 6.54 -34.97
N VAL A 233 3.48 7.33 -35.62
CA VAL A 233 3.87 8.13 -36.80
C VAL A 233 3.52 9.60 -36.53
N THR A 234 4.23 10.50 -37.23
CA THR A 234 3.87 11.92 -37.25
C THR A 234 3.11 12.20 -38.54
N LYS A 235 1.84 12.64 -38.42
CA LYS A 235 0.98 12.99 -39.52
C LYS A 235 0.49 14.43 -39.34
N ASP A 236 0.71 15.28 -40.31
CA ASP A 236 0.30 16.70 -40.26
C ASP A 236 0.75 17.45 -38.99
N GLY A 237 1.97 17.14 -38.52
CA GLY A 237 2.55 17.73 -37.32
C GLY A 237 1.97 17.23 -35.98
N ARG A 238 1.12 16.19 -36.01
CA ARG A 238 0.59 15.52 -34.79
C ARG A 238 1.06 14.07 -34.72
N LEU A 239 1.11 13.55 -33.52
CA LEU A 239 1.37 12.13 -33.30
C LEU A 239 0.09 11.33 -33.61
N ALA A 240 0.27 10.25 -34.34
CA ALA A 240 -0.78 9.27 -34.60
C ALA A 240 -0.28 7.91 -34.18
N MET A 241 -0.88 7.37 -33.13
CA MET A 241 -0.59 6.02 -32.62
C MET A 241 -1.47 5.01 -33.34
N GLU A 242 -0.88 4.17 -34.16
CA GLU A 242 -1.57 3.05 -34.75
C GLU A 242 -1.68 1.90 -33.76
N CYS A 243 -2.89 1.35 -33.64
CA CYS A 243 -3.22 0.28 -32.71
C CYS A 243 -3.88 -0.87 -33.47
N LEU A 244 -3.66 -2.07 -32.96
CA LEU A 244 -4.38 -3.28 -33.34
C LEU A 244 -5.32 -3.70 -32.22
N ARG A 245 -6.47 -4.26 -32.57
CA ARG A 245 -7.31 -4.95 -31.58
C ARG A 245 -6.60 -6.21 -31.12
N THR A 246 -6.84 -6.59 -29.86
CA THR A 246 -6.27 -7.79 -29.26
C THR A 246 -7.35 -8.78 -28.85
N MET A 247 -7.02 -10.06 -28.87
CA MET A 247 -7.91 -11.09 -28.36
C MET A 247 -7.93 -11.06 -26.82
N PRO A 248 -9.11 -11.29 -26.19
CA PRO A 248 -9.16 -11.55 -24.75
C PRO A 248 -8.22 -12.71 -24.37
N GLY A 249 -7.52 -12.60 -23.25
CA GLY A 249 -6.62 -13.63 -22.76
C GLY A 249 -6.70 -13.69 -21.24
N SER A 250 -5.98 -14.59 -20.58
CA SER A 250 -5.87 -14.59 -19.12
C SER A 250 -4.72 -13.69 -18.66
N ARG A 251 -4.82 -13.15 -17.46
CA ARG A 251 -3.85 -12.20 -16.87
C ARG A 251 -2.44 -12.78 -16.80
N ASP A 252 -2.33 -14.07 -16.54
CA ASP A 252 -1.07 -14.79 -16.30
C ASP A 252 -0.55 -15.49 -17.57
N ALA A 253 -1.30 -15.37 -18.69
CA ALA A 253 -0.88 -15.90 -19.98
C ALA A 253 0.08 -14.95 -20.71
N ALA A 254 0.67 -15.45 -21.80
CA ALA A 254 1.46 -14.66 -22.76
C ALA A 254 0.73 -13.37 -23.18
N PRO A 255 1.44 -12.37 -23.73
CA PRO A 255 0.81 -11.15 -24.25
C PRO A 255 -0.36 -11.48 -25.18
N PRO A 256 -1.49 -10.73 -25.10
CA PRO A 256 -2.63 -10.97 -25.99
C PRO A 256 -2.20 -10.89 -27.45
N LYS A 257 -2.72 -11.79 -28.27
CA LYS A 257 -2.46 -11.78 -29.72
C LYS A 257 -3.21 -10.64 -30.38
N SER A 258 -2.52 -9.91 -31.24
CA SER A 258 -3.14 -8.89 -32.08
C SER A 258 -3.99 -9.53 -33.18
N ILE A 259 -5.06 -8.86 -33.59
CA ILE A 259 -5.96 -9.27 -34.68
C ILE A 259 -5.51 -8.52 -35.94
N GLU A 260 -5.03 -9.22 -36.92
CA GLU A 260 -4.65 -8.64 -38.22
C GLU A 260 -5.87 -8.01 -38.91
N GLY A 261 -5.67 -6.88 -39.59
CA GLY A 261 -6.73 -6.16 -40.28
C GLY A 261 -7.68 -5.37 -39.37
N SER A 262 -7.32 -5.23 -38.09
CA SER A 262 -8.13 -4.47 -37.10
C SER A 262 -7.52 -3.11 -36.73
N GLU A 263 -6.65 -2.59 -37.58
CA GLU A 263 -5.91 -1.35 -37.39
C GLU A 263 -6.86 -0.16 -37.19
N PHE A 264 -6.52 0.66 -36.21
CA PHE A 264 -7.16 1.95 -35.97
C PHE A 264 -6.16 2.94 -35.39
N THR A 265 -6.46 4.21 -35.50
CA THR A 265 -5.55 5.28 -35.09
C THR A 265 -6.09 6.04 -33.87
N VAL A 266 -5.22 6.35 -32.92
CA VAL A 266 -5.46 7.31 -31.87
C VAL A 266 -4.55 8.52 -32.08
N GLU A 267 -5.15 9.67 -32.40
CA GLU A 267 -4.41 10.92 -32.54
C GLU A 267 -4.12 11.54 -31.18
N ALA A 268 -2.91 12.07 -31.02
CA ALA A 268 -2.48 12.73 -29.81
C ALA A 268 -1.45 13.84 -30.09
N GLU A 269 -1.34 14.80 -29.19
CA GLU A 269 -0.24 15.77 -29.15
C GLU A 269 0.87 15.28 -28.21
N THR A 270 0.50 14.45 -27.24
CA THR A 270 1.44 13.79 -26.30
C THR A 270 1.04 12.33 -26.13
N ILE A 271 2.02 11.43 -26.18
CA ILE A 271 1.84 10.01 -25.87
C ILE A 271 2.66 9.68 -24.62
N ILE A 272 1.98 9.18 -23.59
CA ILE A 272 2.60 8.82 -22.29
C ILE A 272 2.68 7.31 -22.19
N VAL A 273 3.91 6.76 -22.15
CA VAL A 273 4.17 5.32 -22.09
C VAL A 273 4.25 4.87 -20.63
N ALA A 274 3.34 4.01 -20.19
CA ALA A 274 3.21 3.51 -18.82
C ALA A 274 3.12 1.97 -18.77
N VAL A 275 4.01 1.29 -19.52
CA VAL A 275 3.97 -0.18 -19.70
C VAL A 275 4.84 -0.95 -18.69
N GLY A 276 5.51 -0.27 -17.80
CA GLY A 276 6.33 -0.86 -16.73
C GLY A 276 7.44 0.06 -16.27
N GLN A 277 8.14 -0.38 -15.25
CA GLN A 277 9.25 0.32 -14.61
C GLN A 277 10.36 -0.69 -14.34
N GLU A 278 11.59 -0.21 -14.31
CA GLU A 278 12.76 -1.03 -13.99
C GLU A 278 13.80 -0.24 -13.19
N PRO A 279 14.61 -0.91 -12.37
CA PRO A 279 15.71 -0.26 -11.67
C PRO A 279 16.81 0.17 -12.63
N GLU A 280 17.52 1.21 -12.23
CA GLU A 280 18.74 1.66 -12.87
C GLU A 280 19.89 1.50 -11.87
N VAL A 281 20.63 0.40 -12.01
CA VAL A 281 21.79 0.11 -11.16
C VAL A 281 23.01 0.80 -11.76
N PRO A 282 23.72 1.68 -11.03
CA PRO A 282 24.92 2.34 -11.54
C PRO A 282 25.98 1.33 -11.97
N ALA A 283 26.61 1.58 -13.12
CA ALA A 283 27.66 0.71 -13.68
C ALA A 283 28.88 0.54 -12.74
N GLY A 284 29.12 1.51 -11.86
CA GLY A 284 30.18 1.45 -10.84
C GLY A 284 29.85 0.58 -9.61
N PHE A 285 28.67 -0.09 -9.59
CA PHE A 285 28.35 -1.03 -8.51
C PHE A 285 28.67 -2.46 -8.94
N PRO A 286 29.77 -3.05 -8.41
CA PRO A 286 30.21 -4.41 -8.78
C PRO A 286 29.32 -5.48 -8.09
N LEU A 287 28.06 -5.56 -8.51
CA LEU A 287 27.05 -6.44 -7.93
C LEU A 287 26.55 -7.48 -8.94
N SER A 288 26.21 -8.65 -8.45
CA SER A 288 25.49 -9.66 -9.25
C SER A 288 24.06 -9.18 -9.50
N LEU A 289 23.60 -9.36 -10.74
CA LEU A 289 22.23 -9.01 -11.15
C LEU A 289 21.46 -10.26 -11.57
N THR A 290 20.16 -10.26 -11.32
CA THR A 290 19.20 -11.22 -11.90
C THR A 290 18.36 -10.44 -12.91
N GLY A 291 18.67 -10.57 -14.19
CA GLY A 291 18.10 -9.71 -15.23
C GLY A 291 18.51 -8.25 -15.01
N ARG A 292 17.55 -7.40 -14.63
CA ARG A 292 17.77 -5.96 -14.37
C ARG A 292 17.74 -5.59 -12.89
N THR A 293 17.49 -6.56 -12.00
CA THR A 293 17.40 -6.34 -10.56
C THR A 293 18.68 -6.81 -9.85
N ILE A 294 18.95 -6.27 -8.67
CA ILE A 294 20.08 -6.66 -7.84
C ILE A 294 19.78 -8.03 -7.22
N ALA A 295 20.71 -8.99 -7.38
CA ALA A 295 20.61 -10.30 -6.74
C ALA A 295 20.95 -10.18 -5.25
N THR A 296 20.09 -10.74 -4.40
CA THR A 296 20.29 -10.80 -2.94
C THR A 296 20.04 -12.19 -2.41
N ALA A 297 20.66 -12.50 -1.27
CA ALA A 297 20.31 -13.69 -0.50
C ALA A 297 18.94 -13.49 0.15
N PRO A 298 17.98 -14.42 -0.02
CA PRO A 298 16.57 -14.22 0.39
C PRO A 298 16.38 -13.88 1.86
N ASP A 299 17.15 -14.54 2.75
CA ASP A 299 16.97 -14.44 4.20
C ASP A 299 17.71 -13.24 4.82
N SER A 300 18.75 -12.74 4.16
CA SER A 300 19.63 -11.72 4.71
C SER A 300 19.65 -10.41 3.94
N MET A 301 19.02 -10.35 2.76
CA MET A 301 19.08 -9.22 1.84
C MET A 301 20.50 -8.79 1.43
N ALA A 302 21.51 -9.62 1.76
CA ALA A 302 22.91 -9.38 1.42
C ALA A 302 23.12 -9.52 -0.10
N THR A 303 23.90 -8.63 -0.67
CA THR A 303 24.32 -8.69 -2.07
C THR A 303 25.59 -9.55 -2.22
N SER A 304 26.10 -9.67 -3.44
CA SER A 304 27.39 -10.32 -3.69
C SER A 304 28.61 -9.58 -3.09
N LYS A 305 28.43 -8.34 -2.60
CA LYS A 305 29.47 -7.53 -1.97
C LYS A 305 29.28 -7.50 -0.46
N ALA A 306 30.30 -7.90 0.31
CA ALA A 306 30.25 -7.92 1.77
C ALA A 306 29.93 -6.53 2.33
N GLY A 307 29.05 -6.47 3.34
CA GLY A 307 28.61 -5.22 3.97
C GLY A 307 27.61 -4.42 3.13
N VAL A 308 27.19 -4.91 1.95
CA VAL A 308 26.23 -4.25 1.08
C VAL A 308 24.94 -5.08 0.99
N PHE A 309 23.83 -4.42 1.28
CA PHE A 309 22.48 -4.98 1.27
C PHE A 309 21.63 -4.26 0.21
N ALA A 310 20.61 -4.92 -0.31
CA ALA A 310 19.68 -4.30 -1.25
C ALA A 310 18.24 -4.79 -0.98
N GLY A 311 17.25 -3.95 -1.32
CA GLY A 311 15.86 -4.33 -1.11
C GLY A 311 14.86 -3.43 -1.84
N ALA A 312 13.58 -3.81 -1.74
CA ALA A 312 12.46 -3.19 -2.44
C ALA A 312 12.60 -3.27 -3.97
N ASP A 313 12.07 -2.29 -4.71
CA ASP A 313 11.89 -2.36 -6.16
C ASP A 313 13.19 -2.62 -6.95
N CYS A 314 14.36 -2.27 -6.42
CA CYS A 314 15.63 -2.58 -7.11
C CYS A 314 16.01 -4.07 -7.01
N VAL A 315 15.31 -4.86 -6.18
CA VAL A 315 15.48 -6.32 -6.03
C VAL A 315 14.29 -7.08 -6.58
N THR A 316 13.07 -6.69 -6.20
CA THR A 316 11.83 -7.43 -6.54
C THR A 316 11.15 -6.94 -7.81
N GLY A 317 11.58 -5.83 -8.36
CA GLY A 317 10.80 -5.06 -9.34
C GLY A 317 9.75 -4.15 -8.65
N PRO A 318 9.06 -3.30 -9.43
CA PRO A 318 8.14 -2.29 -8.88
C PRO A 318 6.96 -2.92 -8.14
N SER A 319 6.71 -2.39 -6.95
CA SER A 319 5.67 -2.88 -6.02
C SER A 319 4.92 -1.71 -5.35
N SER A 320 4.38 -1.93 -4.17
CA SER A 320 3.68 -0.89 -3.40
C SER A 320 4.58 -0.19 -2.38
N VAL A 321 4.15 0.99 -1.93
CA VAL A 321 4.82 1.72 -0.83
C VAL A 321 4.92 0.87 0.44
N ILE A 322 3.87 0.08 0.75
CA ILE A 322 3.86 -0.80 1.93
C ILE A 322 4.89 -1.92 1.82
N GLU A 323 5.04 -2.54 0.64
CA GLU A 323 6.06 -3.56 0.40
C GLU A 323 7.47 -2.97 0.49
N ALA A 324 7.66 -1.74 -0.01
CA ALA A 324 8.92 -1.04 0.13
C ALA A 324 9.25 -0.70 1.60
N ILE A 325 8.26 -0.27 2.41
CA ILE A 325 8.40 -0.08 3.85
C ILE A 325 8.77 -1.40 4.54
N ALA A 326 8.09 -2.49 4.21
CA ALA A 326 8.40 -3.82 4.75
C ALA A 326 9.83 -4.25 4.42
N ALA A 327 10.27 -4.06 3.17
CA ALA A 327 11.64 -4.32 2.76
C ALA A 327 12.67 -3.46 3.53
N GLY A 328 12.36 -2.18 3.77
CA GLY A 328 13.21 -1.30 4.59
C GLY A 328 13.36 -1.80 6.03
N ARG A 329 12.27 -2.29 6.65
CA ARG A 329 12.33 -2.90 8.00
C ARG A 329 13.17 -4.17 8.00
N GLN A 330 12.98 -5.05 7.00
CA GLN A 330 13.76 -6.28 6.87
C GLN A 330 15.25 -5.99 6.66
N ALA A 331 15.58 -4.99 5.83
CA ALA A 331 16.95 -4.55 5.65
C ALA A 331 17.56 -4.04 6.97
N ALA A 332 16.82 -3.26 7.75
CA ALA A 332 17.29 -2.79 9.05
C ALA A 332 17.59 -3.96 10.01
N ILE A 333 16.72 -4.98 10.06
CA ILE A 333 16.95 -6.20 10.85
C ILE A 333 18.23 -6.90 10.41
N ALA A 334 18.40 -7.08 9.09
CA ALA A 334 19.55 -7.78 8.53
C ALA A 334 20.86 -7.02 8.79
N ILE A 335 20.85 -5.71 8.63
CA ILE A 335 21.99 -4.84 8.86
C ILE A 335 22.34 -4.78 10.35
N ASP A 336 21.35 -4.62 11.26
CA ASP A 336 21.61 -4.63 12.70
C ASP A 336 22.29 -5.94 13.15
N ARG A 337 21.80 -7.09 12.67
CA ARG A 337 22.45 -8.39 12.93
C ARG A 337 23.87 -8.46 12.37
N TYR A 338 24.09 -7.98 11.18
CA TYR A 338 25.41 -7.93 10.56
C TYR A 338 26.40 -7.07 11.38
N LEU A 339 25.91 -6.00 11.99
CA LEU A 339 26.70 -5.08 12.83
C LEU A 339 26.83 -5.56 14.29
N GLY A 340 26.31 -6.75 14.63
CA GLY A 340 26.42 -7.39 15.93
C GLY A 340 25.24 -7.16 16.87
N GLY A 341 24.15 -6.56 16.35
CA GLY A 341 22.89 -6.39 17.09
C GLY A 341 22.02 -7.65 17.06
N SER A 342 20.91 -7.61 17.78
CA SER A 342 19.96 -8.72 17.88
C SER A 342 19.01 -8.85 16.68
N GLY A 343 18.84 -7.79 15.91
CA GLY A 343 17.79 -7.65 14.89
C GLY A 343 16.39 -7.42 15.49
N ALA A 344 16.28 -7.21 16.78
CA ALA A 344 15.01 -6.96 17.45
C ALA A 344 14.58 -5.51 17.23
N ILE A 345 13.69 -5.29 16.27
CA ILE A 345 13.11 -3.97 15.97
C ILE A 345 11.65 -3.86 16.44
N GLU A 346 11.19 -4.83 17.22
CA GLU A 346 9.82 -4.84 17.70
C GLU A 346 9.62 -3.73 18.72
N GLU A 347 8.88 -2.73 18.31
CA GLU A 347 8.34 -1.71 19.18
C GLU A 347 6.92 -2.13 19.57
N ARG A 348 6.64 -2.31 20.84
CA ARG A 348 5.26 -2.32 21.31
C ARG A 348 4.72 -0.92 21.15
N LEU A 349 3.98 -0.69 20.07
CA LEU A 349 3.38 0.61 19.75
C LEU A 349 2.23 0.98 20.70
N ALA A 350 1.74 0.00 21.46
CA ALA A 350 0.76 0.21 22.52
C ALA A 350 1.17 -0.57 23.78
N PRO A 351 0.90 -0.07 24.99
CA PRO A 351 1.01 -0.89 26.19
C PRO A 351 0.16 -2.15 26.02
N PRO A 352 0.49 -3.27 26.73
CA PRO A 352 -0.40 -4.40 26.84
C PRO A 352 -1.77 -3.85 27.24
N GLU A 353 -2.82 -4.17 26.49
CA GLU A 353 -4.17 -3.67 26.80
C GLU A 353 -4.45 -3.97 28.28
N GLU A 354 -4.55 -2.93 29.09
CA GLU A 354 -5.31 -3.03 30.32
C GLU A 354 -6.71 -3.42 29.91
N ALA A 355 -7.28 -4.46 30.53
CA ALA A 355 -8.56 -5.03 30.17
C ALA A 355 -9.57 -3.88 29.96
N MET A 356 -9.83 -3.55 28.71
CA MET A 356 -10.80 -2.50 28.40
C MET A 356 -12.14 -2.98 28.93
N THR A 357 -12.70 -2.22 29.86
CA THR A 357 -14.06 -2.45 30.34
C THR A 357 -14.97 -2.55 29.13
N PRO A 358 -15.82 -3.59 29.01
CA PRO A 358 -16.71 -3.73 27.86
C PRO A 358 -17.53 -2.46 27.73
N VAL A 359 -17.32 -1.71 26.66
CA VAL A 359 -18.16 -0.55 26.35
C VAL A 359 -19.53 -1.10 25.96
N LYS A 360 -20.49 -1.03 26.88
CA LYS A 360 -21.87 -1.48 26.69
C LYS A 360 -22.69 -0.62 25.74
N GLU A 361 -22.08 0.36 25.07
CA GLU A 361 -22.81 1.34 24.27
C GLU A 361 -22.90 0.95 22.80
N ASN A 362 -24.14 0.66 22.39
CA ASN A 362 -24.66 0.73 21.02
C ASN A 362 -23.72 0.27 19.90
N TYR A 363 -23.44 -1.03 19.82
CA TYR A 363 -22.88 -1.58 18.60
C TYR A 363 -23.85 -1.37 17.44
N PRO A 364 -23.46 -0.65 16.38
CA PRO A 364 -24.32 -0.53 15.21
C PRO A 364 -24.59 -1.93 14.65
N SER A 365 -25.78 -2.10 14.07
CA SER A 365 -26.15 -3.33 13.38
C SER A 365 -25.03 -3.77 12.42
N PRO A 366 -24.74 -5.08 12.27
CA PRO A 366 -23.78 -5.57 11.28
C PRO A 366 -24.17 -5.24 9.84
N THR A 367 -25.42 -4.86 9.61
CA THR A 367 -25.91 -4.27 8.37
C THR A 367 -25.51 -2.79 8.21
N ALA A 368 -24.75 -2.20 9.16
CA ALA A 368 -24.29 -0.84 9.00
C ALA A 368 -23.42 -0.72 7.74
N ILE A 369 -23.88 0.10 6.82
CA ILE A 369 -23.22 0.37 5.54
C ILE A 369 -21.81 0.91 5.80
N ARG A 370 -20.81 0.40 5.08
CA ARG A 370 -19.45 0.93 5.09
C ARG A 370 -19.49 2.41 4.74
N ASN A 371 -18.87 3.24 5.58
CA ASN A 371 -18.79 4.66 5.31
C ASN A 371 -17.88 4.91 4.10
N GLN A 372 -18.41 5.63 3.11
CA GLN A 372 -17.66 6.02 1.92
C GLN A 372 -16.67 7.11 2.27
N ILE A 373 -15.50 7.08 1.60
CA ILE A 373 -14.55 8.18 1.69
C ILE A 373 -15.17 9.40 1.02
N PRO A 374 -15.23 10.56 1.70
CA PRO A 374 -15.70 11.77 1.05
C PRO A 374 -14.75 12.16 -0.08
N LEU A 375 -15.31 12.45 -1.25
CA LEU A 375 -14.53 12.85 -2.42
C LEU A 375 -14.82 14.30 -2.78
N LEU A 376 -13.79 15.04 -3.15
CA LEU A 376 -13.95 16.38 -3.72
C LEU A 376 -14.81 16.31 -4.99
N PRO A 377 -15.76 17.20 -5.22
CA PRO A 377 -16.55 17.22 -6.45
C PRO A 377 -15.68 17.29 -7.71
N VAL A 378 -16.05 16.59 -8.78
CA VAL A 378 -15.23 16.47 -10.01
C VAL A 378 -14.81 17.82 -10.59
N ALA A 379 -15.73 18.79 -10.63
CA ALA A 379 -15.44 20.13 -11.13
C ALA A 379 -14.34 20.85 -10.33
N GLU A 380 -14.22 20.55 -9.03
CA GLU A 380 -13.17 21.12 -8.18
C GLU A 380 -11.85 20.35 -8.32
N ARG A 381 -11.90 19.02 -8.53
CA ARG A 381 -10.70 18.20 -8.73
C ARG A 381 -9.85 18.65 -9.91
N LEU A 382 -10.49 19.16 -10.96
CA LEU A 382 -9.82 19.57 -12.20
C LEU A 382 -9.29 21.01 -12.16
N LYS A 383 -9.50 21.75 -11.06
CA LYS A 383 -8.94 23.10 -10.85
C LYS A 383 -7.52 23.06 -10.26
N GLY A 384 -6.64 22.25 -10.82
CA GLY A 384 -5.28 22.06 -10.30
C GLY A 384 -5.12 20.73 -9.58
N PHE A 385 -4.39 20.72 -8.45
CA PHE A 385 -4.02 19.49 -7.74
C PHE A 385 -4.57 19.41 -6.31
N PRO A 386 -5.82 19.83 -6.04
CA PRO A 386 -6.37 19.72 -4.69
C PRO A 386 -6.53 18.26 -4.30
N LEU A 387 -6.41 17.97 -3.00
CA LEU A 387 -6.62 16.64 -2.46
C LEU A 387 -8.00 16.09 -2.83
N VAL A 388 -8.05 14.91 -3.44
CA VAL A 388 -9.30 14.32 -3.95
C VAL A 388 -10.04 13.54 -2.87
N GLU A 389 -9.37 12.64 -2.16
CA GLU A 389 -9.93 11.93 -1.02
C GLU A 389 -9.87 12.83 0.22
N LEU A 390 -11.01 13.25 0.73
CA LEU A 390 -11.09 14.09 1.92
C LEU A 390 -11.03 13.25 3.20
N PRO A 391 -10.54 13.80 4.34
CA PRO A 391 -10.54 13.09 5.61
C PRO A 391 -11.97 12.81 6.09
N LEU A 392 -12.14 11.75 6.90
CA LEU A 392 -13.38 11.52 7.63
C LEU A 392 -13.57 12.58 8.73
N SER A 393 -14.84 12.92 9.03
CA SER A 393 -15.12 13.61 10.28
C SER A 393 -14.89 12.68 11.47
N PRO A 394 -14.60 13.21 12.69
CA PRO A 394 -14.45 12.40 13.90
C PRO A 394 -15.63 11.45 14.14
N GLU A 395 -16.87 11.94 13.96
CA GLU A 395 -18.09 11.14 14.15
C GLU A 395 -18.19 10.00 13.14
N THR A 396 -17.81 10.25 11.88
CA THR A 396 -17.82 9.23 10.83
C THR A 396 -16.72 8.21 11.06
N ALA A 397 -15.52 8.63 11.51
CA ALA A 397 -14.42 7.74 11.85
C ALA A 397 -14.79 6.83 13.02
N VAL A 398 -15.37 7.35 14.09
CA VAL A 398 -15.87 6.56 15.23
C VAL A 398 -16.95 5.56 14.79
N ARG A 399 -17.91 6.01 13.97
CA ARG A 399 -18.96 5.13 13.44
C ARG A 399 -18.40 4.00 12.58
N GLU A 400 -17.38 4.26 11.75
CA GLU A 400 -16.71 3.23 10.96
C GLU A 400 -15.90 2.28 11.85
N ALA A 401 -15.14 2.81 12.81
CA ALA A 401 -14.36 1.99 13.74
C ALA A 401 -15.23 1.06 14.59
N ASN A 402 -16.44 1.50 14.96
CA ASN A 402 -17.40 0.70 15.71
C ASN A 402 -17.99 -0.47 14.90
N ARG A 403 -17.72 -0.56 13.59
CA ARG A 403 -18.06 -1.74 12.79
C ARG A 403 -17.12 -2.92 13.03
N CYS A 404 -15.95 -2.67 13.63
CA CYS A 404 -14.93 -3.70 13.87
C CYS A 404 -15.43 -4.79 14.80
N LEU A 405 -15.25 -6.05 14.39
CA LEU A 405 -15.62 -7.22 15.18
C LEU A 405 -14.57 -7.60 16.23
N ARG A 406 -13.44 -6.87 16.31
CA ARG A 406 -12.33 -7.17 17.22
C ARG A 406 -11.92 -8.66 17.16
N CYS A 407 -11.86 -9.23 15.96
CA CYS A 407 -11.53 -10.64 15.76
C CYS A 407 -10.06 -11.00 16.07
N ASP A 408 -9.25 -10.03 16.39
CA ASP A 408 -7.88 -10.14 16.92
C ASP A 408 -7.83 -10.54 18.40
N LEU A 409 -8.92 -10.31 19.16
CA LEU A 409 -9.02 -10.65 20.56
C LEU A 409 -9.73 -12.01 20.77
N PRO A 410 -9.32 -12.82 21.76
CA PRO A 410 -10.00 -14.06 22.08
C PRO A 410 -11.44 -13.82 22.56
N ILE A 411 -12.29 -14.80 22.35
CA ILE A 411 -13.65 -14.80 22.91
C ILE A 411 -13.54 -15.24 24.36
N VAL A 412 -14.02 -14.40 25.27
CA VAL A 412 -14.16 -14.71 26.70
C VAL A 412 -15.57 -15.17 26.97
N VAL A 413 -15.73 -16.27 27.71
CA VAL A 413 -17.02 -16.89 28.03
C VAL A 413 -17.32 -16.72 29.52
N GLU A 414 -18.46 -16.13 29.82
CA GLU A 414 -19.04 -16.02 31.17
C GLU A 414 -20.40 -16.73 31.21
N GLU A 415 -20.38 -18.04 31.42
CA GLU A 415 -21.56 -18.90 31.33
C GLU A 415 -22.71 -18.45 32.23
N ALA A 416 -22.39 -17.92 33.41
CA ALA A 416 -23.38 -17.41 34.40
C ALA A 416 -24.28 -16.29 33.83
N ASN A 417 -23.80 -15.57 32.82
CA ASN A 417 -24.58 -14.51 32.15
C ASN A 417 -25.49 -15.05 31.04
N CYS A 418 -25.33 -16.29 30.63
CA CYS A 418 -26.13 -16.88 29.54
C CYS A 418 -27.61 -17.05 29.93
N ARG A 419 -28.51 -16.67 29.04
CA ARG A 419 -29.99 -16.79 29.23
C ARG A 419 -30.63 -17.70 28.20
N TRP A 420 -29.89 -18.58 27.55
CA TRP A 420 -30.38 -19.56 26.59
C TRP A 420 -31.17 -18.95 25.40
N CYS A 421 -30.81 -17.77 24.95
CA CYS A 421 -31.55 -17.11 23.87
C CYS A 421 -31.17 -17.64 22.48
N PHE A 422 -30.12 -18.45 22.36
CA PHE A 422 -29.58 -19.05 21.12
C PHE A 422 -29.19 -18.09 20.02
N VAL A 423 -29.22 -16.78 20.21
CA VAL A 423 -28.86 -15.78 19.22
C VAL A 423 -27.41 -16.00 18.71
N CYS A 424 -26.48 -16.35 19.60
CA CYS A 424 -25.11 -16.66 19.23
C CYS A 424 -24.99 -17.85 18.26
N GLN A 425 -25.77 -18.91 18.45
CA GLN A 425 -25.82 -20.06 17.52
C GLN A 425 -26.49 -19.71 16.19
N LEU A 426 -27.55 -18.94 16.21
CA LEU A 426 -28.28 -18.54 15.00
C LEU A 426 -27.36 -17.66 14.09
N VAL A 427 -26.69 -16.67 14.65
CA VAL A 427 -25.77 -15.81 13.85
C VAL A 427 -24.53 -16.56 13.38
N CYS A 428 -24.06 -17.54 14.16
CA CYS A 428 -22.94 -18.40 13.79
C CYS A 428 -23.33 -19.30 12.60
N SER A 429 -24.48 -19.97 12.67
CA SER A 429 -24.96 -20.83 11.58
C SER A 429 -25.26 -20.02 10.30
N LEU A 430 -25.86 -18.85 10.43
CA LEU A 430 -26.12 -17.97 9.29
C LEU A 430 -24.82 -17.65 8.53
N ARG A 431 -23.73 -17.44 9.25
CA ARG A 431 -22.42 -17.15 8.65
C ARG A 431 -21.84 -18.34 7.88
N PHE A 432 -21.88 -19.54 8.46
CA PHE A 432 -21.25 -20.72 7.86
C PHE A 432 -22.10 -21.42 6.81
N GLU A 433 -23.42 -21.36 6.95
CA GLU A 433 -24.35 -22.16 6.14
C GLU A 433 -25.36 -21.30 5.36
N GLY A 434 -25.33 -19.96 5.57
CA GLY A 434 -26.32 -19.07 4.96
C GLY A 434 -27.76 -19.24 5.47
N ALA A 435 -27.98 -20.01 6.56
CA ALA A 435 -29.27 -20.31 7.13
C ALA A 435 -29.26 -20.32 8.67
N PHE A 436 -30.40 -20.05 9.29
CA PHE A 436 -30.55 -20.10 10.74
C PHE A 436 -30.81 -21.55 11.19
N ASP A 437 -29.75 -22.25 11.58
CA ASP A 437 -29.82 -23.64 12.08
C ASP A 437 -28.80 -23.81 13.22
N THR A 438 -29.31 -23.81 14.46
CA THR A 438 -28.47 -23.89 15.66
C THR A 438 -27.64 -25.17 15.73
N SER A 439 -28.05 -26.26 15.06
CA SER A 439 -27.28 -27.50 15.03
C SER A 439 -25.97 -27.39 14.24
N LYS A 440 -25.92 -26.48 13.28
CA LYS A 440 -24.78 -26.24 12.39
C LYS A 440 -23.82 -25.13 12.86
N ALA A 441 -24.16 -24.43 13.94
CA ALA A 441 -23.32 -23.40 14.52
C ALA A 441 -22.01 -23.98 15.07
N ALA A 442 -20.89 -23.30 14.91
CA ALA A 442 -19.61 -23.66 15.52
C ALA A 442 -19.60 -23.41 17.04
N ILE A 443 -20.41 -22.50 17.54
CA ILE A 443 -20.65 -22.32 18.97
C ILE A 443 -21.77 -23.25 19.45
N LYS A 444 -21.57 -23.96 20.54
CA LYS A 444 -22.52 -24.91 21.12
C LYS A 444 -22.93 -24.47 22.53
N LEU A 445 -24.21 -24.47 22.77
CA LEU A 445 -24.79 -24.32 24.11
C LEU A 445 -25.27 -25.70 24.57
N LEU A 446 -24.64 -26.22 25.63
CA LEU A 446 -24.93 -27.56 26.16
C LEU A 446 -25.53 -27.43 27.55
N PRO A 447 -26.70 -28.10 27.82
CA PRO A 447 -27.24 -28.15 29.17
C PRO A 447 -26.34 -29.00 30.07
N VAL A 448 -26.01 -28.46 31.20
CA VAL A 448 -25.24 -29.15 32.24
C VAL A 448 -26.01 -29.05 33.57
N VAL A 449 -25.79 -30.00 34.48
CA VAL A 449 -26.32 -29.94 35.84
C VAL A 449 -25.19 -29.61 36.77
N ASN A 450 -25.28 -28.54 37.54
CA ASN A 450 -24.24 -28.15 38.49
C ASN A 450 -24.29 -29.02 39.75
N ALA A 451 -23.30 -28.88 40.64
CA ALA A 451 -23.19 -29.68 41.87
C ALA A 451 -24.39 -29.53 42.83
N ALA A 452 -25.18 -28.46 42.69
CA ALA A 452 -26.37 -28.20 43.47
C ALA A 452 -27.65 -28.79 42.82
N GLY A 453 -27.55 -29.50 41.68
CA GLY A 453 -28.66 -30.08 40.94
C GLY A 453 -29.41 -29.10 40.05
N ASN A 454 -28.96 -27.87 39.89
CA ASN A 454 -29.56 -26.84 39.03
C ASN A 454 -29.13 -27.00 37.58
N ARG A 455 -30.03 -26.71 36.66
CA ARG A 455 -29.69 -26.61 35.22
C ARG A 455 -28.82 -25.38 34.98
N ASP A 456 -27.70 -25.57 34.26
CA ASP A 456 -26.77 -24.56 33.88
C ASP A 456 -26.38 -24.73 32.41
N VAL A 457 -25.61 -23.84 31.82
CA VAL A 457 -25.16 -23.88 30.44
C VAL A 457 -23.66 -24.00 30.37
N ARG A 458 -23.14 -24.86 29.50
CA ARG A 458 -21.77 -24.86 29.05
C ARG A 458 -21.71 -24.33 27.64
N ILE A 459 -20.83 -23.38 27.40
CA ILE A 459 -20.58 -22.78 26.07
C ILE A 459 -19.24 -23.31 25.56
N SER A 460 -19.25 -23.94 24.40
CA SER A 460 -18.05 -24.45 23.74
C SER A 460 -18.01 -24.08 22.28
N PHE A 461 -16.84 -24.18 21.67
CA PHE A 461 -16.62 -23.93 20.25
C PHE A 461 -16.03 -25.19 19.62
N ASP A 462 -16.47 -25.50 18.41
CA ASP A 462 -15.88 -26.59 17.61
C ASP A 462 -14.77 -26.08 16.68
N ASP A 463 -14.06 -26.99 16.01
CA ASP A 463 -12.92 -26.71 15.13
C ASP A 463 -13.25 -25.82 13.93
N LYS A 464 -14.53 -25.62 13.62
CA LYS A 464 -14.97 -24.69 12.57
C LYS A 464 -14.93 -23.24 13.02
N CYS A 465 -14.81 -22.97 14.31
CA CYS A 465 -14.79 -21.62 14.84
C CYS A 465 -13.51 -20.90 14.44
N ASP A 466 -13.63 -19.85 13.64
CA ASP A 466 -12.53 -19.00 13.21
C ASP A 466 -12.38 -17.72 14.04
N GLY A 467 -13.05 -17.65 15.20
CA GLY A 467 -12.94 -16.53 16.12
C GLY A 467 -13.55 -15.22 15.62
N CYS A 468 -14.45 -15.21 14.65
CA CYS A 468 -15.00 -14.00 14.04
C CYS A 468 -15.70 -13.03 15.00
N GLY A 469 -16.21 -13.52 16.15
CA GLY A 469 -16.86 -12.72 17.18
C GLY A 469 -18.30 -12.26 16.90
N LEU A 470 -18.98 -12.77 15.89
CA LEU A 470 -20.39 -12.48 15.68
C LEU A 470 -21.23 -12.88 16.89
N CYS A 471 -20.94 -14.05 17.46
CA CYS A 471 -21.61 -14.52 18.68
C CYS A 471 -21.43 -13.55 19.87
N VAL A 472 -20.26 -12.91 20.00
CA VAL A 472 -20.02 -11.87 20.99
C VAL A 472 -20.86 -10.65 20.71
N ARG A 473 -20.81 -10.15 19.47
CA ARG A 473 -21.53 -8.94 19.05
C ARG A 473 -23.02 -9.01 19.28
N TYR A 474 -23.60 -10.20 19.11
CA TYR A 474 -25.04 -10.41 19.23
C TYR A 474 -25.47 -10.99 20.59
N CYS A 475 -24.54 -11.18 21.54
CA CYS A 475 -24.88 -11.63 22.87
C CYS A 475 -25.49 -10.49 23.70
N PRO A 476 -26.83 -10.44 23.93
CA PRO A 476 -27.46 -9.31 24.61
C PRO A 476 -27.23 -9.33 26.12
N TYR A 477 -26.69 -10.43 26.65
CA TYR A 477 -26.52 -10.63 28.08
C TYR A 477 -25.06 -10.58 28.54
N GLY A 478 -24.11 -10.37 27.62
CA GLY A 478 -22.68 -10.31 27.96
C GLY A 478 -22.08 -11.64 28.40
N ALA A 479 -22.71 -12.76 28.04
CA ALA A 479 -22.14 -14.09 28.27
C ALA A 479 -20.94 -14.38 27.38
N LEU A 480 -20.78 -13.62 26.30
CA LEU A 480 -19.67 -13.68 25.37
C LEU A 480 -19.13 -12.26 25.20
N THR A 481 -17.83 -12.09 25.45
CA THR A 481 -17.13 -10.79 25.35
C THR A 481 -15.82 -10.96 24.58
N ARG A 482 -15.12 -9.87 24.27
CA ARG A 482 -13.76 -9.86 23.75
C ARG A 482 -12.85 -9.30 24.80
N GLY A 483 -11.72 -9.94 25.08
CA GLY A 483 -10.76 -9.43 26.05
C GLY A 483 -9.53 -10.31 26.14
N SER A 484 -8.51 -9.80 26.84
CA SER A 484 -7.39 -10.61 27.29
C SER A 484 -7.88 -11.46 28.47
N SER A 485 -7.74 -12.78 28.40
CA SER A 485 -7.92 -13.67 29.53
C SER A 485 -6.88 -13.34 30.60
N ALA A 486 -7.24 -12.51 31.57
CA ALA A 486 -6.51 -12.46 32.85
C ALA A 486 -6.82 -13.77 33.58
N GLY A 487 -6.01 -14.79 33.35
CA GLY A 487 -5.97 -16.04 34.11
C GLY A 487 -7.14 -16.99 33.89
N SER A 488 -7.00 -17.89 32.91
CA SER A 488 -7.28 -19.32 33.00
C SER A 488 -7.23 -20.02 31.65
N ASN A 489 -6.35 -21.00 31.57
CA ASN A 489 -6.33 -22.19 30.72
C ASN A 489 -6.44 -22.08 29.20
N GLU A 490 -5.31 -22.39 28.59
CA GLU A 490 -5.10 -22.90 27.24
C GLU A 490 -6.23 -23.84 26.76
N HIS A 491 -6.81 -23.50 25.61
CA HIS A 491 -7.32 -24.49 24.66
C HIS A 491 -6.99 -24.07 23.24
#